data_0a89ae20a79d415252418dc2dfc3144a
#
_entry.id   0a89ae20a79d415252418dc2dfc3144a
#
_cell.length_a   1.000
_cell.length_b   1.000
_cell.length_c   1.000
_cell.angle_alpha   90.00
_cell.angle_beta   90.00
_cell.angle_gamma   90.00
#
_symmetry.space_group_name_H-M   'P 1'
#
loop_
_entity.id
_entity.type
_entity.pdbx_description
1 polymer ?
#
loop_
_entity_poly.entity_id
_entity_poly.type
_entity_poly.pdbx_seq_one_letter_code
_entity_poly.pdbx_strand_id
1 'polypeptide(L)' 'MFEYKVEIYKVKLAEANMNRLAQEGWRVIAVTPNAAVGYGIVVTFEREKR' A
#
# COMPACT_ATOMS: atom_id res chain seq x y z
N MET A 1 -2.90 9.49 16.88
CA MET A 1 -1.95 9.89 15.85
C MET A 1 -1.84 8.79 14.80
N PHE A 2 -1.74 9.14 13.53
CA PHE A 2 -1.63 8.16 12.46
C PHE A 2 -0.20 8.05 11.96
N GLU A 3 0.14 6.89 11.45
CA GLU A 3 1.38 6.70 10.73
C GLU A 3 1.07 6.19 9.33
N TYR A 4 1.97 6.44 8.40
CA TYR A 4 1.75 6.13 6.99
C TYR A 4 2.88 5.30 6.43
N LYS A 5 2.55 4.47 5.45
CA LYS A 5 3.51 3.66 4.74
C LYS A 5 3.20 3.71 3.26
N VAL A 6 4.22 3.88 2.44
CA VAL A 6 4.06 3.90 0.98
C VAL A 6 4.85 2.72 0.42
N GLU A 7 4.18 1.89 -0.37
CA GLU A 7 4.79 0.71 -0.97
C GLU A 7 4.50 0.69 -2.46
N ILE A 8 5.42 0.12 -3.22
CA ILE A 8 5.26 -0.04 -4.66
C ILE A 8 5.16 -1.53 -4.95
N TYR A 9 4.08 -1.95 -5.63
CA TYR A 9 3.85 -3.36 -5.93
C TYR A 9 3.61 -3.57 -7.40
N LYS A 10 4.00 -4.74 -7.90
CA LYS A 10 3.48 -5.23 -9.18
C LYS A 10 2.02 -5.59 -8.97
N VAL A 11 1.20 -5.32 -9.98
CA VAL A 11 -0.24 -5.51 -9.85
C VAL A 11 -0.60 -6.93 -9.39
N LYS A 12 0.06 -7.94 -9.96
CA LYS A 12 -0.27 -9.33 -9.62
C LYS A 12 0.11 -9.72 -8.19
N LEU A 13 0.97 -8.92 -7.54
CA LEU A 13 1.39 -9.19 -6.16
C LEU A 13 0.71 -8.26 -5.16
N ALA A 14 -0.02 -7.27 -5.66
CA ALA A 14 -0.57 -6.22 -4.80
C ALA A 14 -1.57 -6.77 -3.80
N GLU A 15 -2.45 -7.66 -4.23
CA GLU A 15 -3.50 -8.17 -3.35
C GLU A 15 -2.91 -8.88 -2.14
N ALA A 16 -1.95 -9.77 -2.37
CA ALA A 16 -1.34 -10.52 -1.27
C ALA A 16 -0.62 -9.59 -0.31
N ASN A 17 0.08 -8.60 -0.84
CA ASN A 17 0.82 -7.66 0.00
C ASN A 17 -0.12 -6.75 0.78
N MET A 18 -1.20 -6.28 0.14
CA MET A 18 -2.17 -5.45 0.85
C MET A 18 -2.85 -6.23 1.97
N ASN A 19 -3.18 -7.50 1.71
CA ASN A 19 -3.81 -8.33 2.74
C ASN A 19 -2.87 -8.59 3.89
N ARG A 20 -1.58 -8.78 3.61
CA ARG A 20 -0.59 -8.98 4.67
C ARG A 20 -0.52 -7.75 5.57
N LEU A 21 -0.47 -6.56 4.98
CA LEU A 21 -0.41 -5.34 5.77
C LEU A 21 -1.71 -5.07 6.52
N ALA A 22 -2.84 -5.46 5.93
CA ALA A 22 -4.12 -5.31 6.61
C ALA A 22 -4.17 -6.12 7.90
N GLN A 23 -3.52 -7.28 7.93
CA GLN A 23 -3.45 -8.09 9.15
C GLN A 23 -2.61 -7.41 10.23
N GLU A 24 -1.77 -6.46 9.84
CA GLU A 24 -0.96 -5.69 10.78
C GLU A 24 -1.64 -4.37 11.18
N GLY A 25 -2.88 -4.19 10.77
CA GLY A 25 -3.63 -3.01 11.13
C GLY A 25 -3.55 -1.86 10.12
N TRP A 26 -2.85 -2.07 9.00
CA TRP A 26 -2.74 -1.05 7.97
C TRP A 26 -3.98 -1.06 7.08
N ARG A 27 -4.38 0.10 6.61
CA ARG A 27 -5.46 0.18 5.63
C ARG A 27 -5.03 1.03 4.44
N VAL A 28 -5.51 0.65 3.27
CA VAL A 28 -5.20 1.35 2.03
C VAL A 28 -6.04 2.62 1.95
N ILE A 29 -5.39 3.75 1.74
CA ILE A 29 -6.10 5.03 1.60
C ILE A 29 -5.93 5.64 0.22
N ALA A 30 -4.95 5.18 -0.55
CA ALA A 30 -4.76 5.69 -1.91
C ALA A 30 -3.99 4.66 -2.73
N VAL A 31 -4.36 4.54 -4.00
CA VAL A 31 -3.67 3.70 -4.97
C VAL A 31 -3.53 4.51 -6.24
N THR A 32 -2.30 4.66 -6.73
CA THR A 32 -2.05 5.38 -7.97
C THR A 32 -1.14 4.56 -8.88
N PRO A 33 -1.25 4.73 -10.21
CA PRO A 33 -0.34 4.06 -11.12
C PRO A 33 1.09 4.56 -10.92
N ASN A 34 2.06 3.68 -11.07
CA ASN A 34 3.47 4.07 -11.01
C ASN A 34 3.95 4.34 -12.43
N ALA A 35 3.65 5.53 -12.93
CA ALA A 35 3.96 5.89 -14.31
C ALA A 35 5.46 6.00 -14.59
N ALA A 36 6.24 6.28 -13.55
CA ALA A 36 7.67 6.50 -13.71
C ALA A 36 8.42 5.25 -14.12
N VAL A 37 7.97 4.07 -13.65
CA VAL A 37 8.60 2.80 -14.00
C VAL A 37 7.75 1.97 -14.95
N GLY A 38 6.58 2.45 -15.33
CA GLY A 38 5.73 1.78 -16.33
C GLY A 38 5.01 0.54 -15.84
N TYR A 39 5.26 0.09 -14.64
CA TYR A 39 4.62 -1.11 -14.07
C TYR A 39 4.23 -0.86 -12.64
N GLY A 40 3.15 -1.52 -12.25
CA GLY A 40 2.79 -1.57 -10.86
C GLY A 40 2.02 -0.38 -10.38
N ILE A 41 1.86 -0.33 -9.08
CA ILE A 41 1.04 0.68 -8.42
C ILE A 41 1.76 1.17 -7.18
N VAL A 42 1.48 2.41 -6.81
CA VAL A 42 1.93 2.99 -5.55
C VAL A 42 0.75 2.96 -4.61
N VAL A 43 0.91 2.30 -3.47
CA VAL A 43 -0.15 2.14 -2.49
C VAL A 43 0.25 2.85 -1.21
N THR A 44 -0.64 3.71 -0.73
CA THR A 44 -0.43 4.41 0.53
C THR A 44 -1.31 3.78 1.61
N PHE A 45 -0.71 3.44 2.72
CA PHE A 45 -1.39 2.84 3.85
C PHE A 45 -1.40 3.79 5.03
N GLU A 46 -2.40 3.64 5.87
CA GLU A 46 -2.54 4.41 7.09
C GLU A 46 -2.85 3.45 8.23
N ARG A 47 -2.30 3.76 9.40
CA ARG A 47 -2.58 2.98 10.59
C ARG A 47 -2.54 3.91 11.79
N GLU A 48 -3.43 3.68 12.76
CA GLU A 48 -3.39 4.47 13.98
C GLU A 48 -2.21 4.01 14.83
N LYS A 49 -1.40 4.97 15.24
CA LYS A 49 -0.22 4.70 16.04
C LYS A 49 -0.56 4.90 17.50
N ARG A 50 -0.22 3.93 18.32
CA ARG A 50 -0.44 3.99 19.76
C ARG A 50 0.76 4.59 20.46
#